data_f2403a6327c4dde1f4db36aba85c282b
#
_entry.id   f2403a6327c4dde1f4db36aba85c282b
#
_cell.length_a   1.000
_cell.length_b   1.000
_cell.length_c   1.000
_cell.angle_alpha   90.00
_cell.angle_beta   90.00
_cell.angle_gamma   90.00
#
_symmetry.space_group_name_H-M   'P 1'
#
loop_
_entity.id
_entity.type
_entity.pdbx_description
1 polymer ?
#
loop_
_entity_poly.entity_id
_entity_poly.type
_entity_poly.pdbx_seq_one_letter_code
_entity_poly.pdbx_strand_id
1 'polypeptide(L)'
;MDFNENKLINQTYENNWLIEETYQQSDFHQCHFNNITTQDIVFEHCYFYQTMFNQCDLSNIKFDNCMFRQVQFNNCKLLGSDFSESSFDQVIFNDCLCHFANFSFTRNKETLFNRCDLSQAIFQDTTMNKTKYKECRMIQTSFLHAPLKNIDLSTCLIEAIEAAPQDVNGVIIDEMQSSAFIHLLNIKIKGA
;
A
#
# COMPACT_ATOMS: atom_id res chain seq x y z
N MET A 1 17.78 25.04 4.35
CA MET A 1 17.87 24.29 5.61
C MET A 1 18.13 22.85 5.21
N ASP A 2 19.25 22.29 5.63
CA ASP A 2 19.50 20.86 5.41
C ASP A 2 18.56 20.05 6.29
N PHE A 3 17.55 19.41 5.71
CA PHE A 3 16.61 18.52 6.43
C PHE A 3 17.16 17.12 6.66
N ASN A 4 18.42 16.88 6.29
CA ASN A 4 19.13 15.66 6.61
C ASN A 4 19.35 15.56 8.12
N GLU A 5 18.73 14.57 8.77
CA GLU A 5 18.74 14.27 10.21
C GLU A 5 17.77 15.10 11.08
N ASN A 6 16.69 15.67 10.53
CA ASN A 6 15.76 16.47 11.31
C ASN A 6 14.57 15.66 11.82
N LYS A 7 14.41 15.67 13.12
CA LYS A 7 13.21 15.18 13.79
C LYS A 7 12.12 16.24 13.77
N LEU A 8 11.09 16.00 12.97
CA LEU A 8 9.93 16.87 12.80
C LEU A 8 8.81 16.36 13.72
N ILE A 9 8.42 17.16 14.71
CA ILE A 9 7.44 16.72 15.73
C ILE A 9 6.25 17.67 15.73
N ASN A 10 5.03 17.09 15.75
CA ASN A 10 3.77 17.85 15.85
C ASN A 10 3.63 18.94 14.78
N GLN A 11 4.11 18.69 13.56
CA GLN A 11 4.01 19.63 12.46
C GLN A 11 2.77 19.39 11.64
N THR A 12 2.14 20.46 11.18
CA THR A 12 1.07 20.40 10.19
C THR A 12 1.54 21.08 8.91
N TYR A 13 1.44 20.34 7.80
CA TYR A 13 1.81 20.79 6.46
C TYR A 13 0.54 20.92 5.62
N GLU A 14 0.34 22.06 4.99
CA GLU A 14 -0.83 22.35 4.16
C GLU A 14 -0.41 23.09 2.89
N ASN A 15 -1.15 22.87 1.79
CA ASN A 15 -1.04 23.66 0.57
C ASN A 15 0.38 23.69 -0.05
N ASN A 16 0.91 22.54 -0.43
CA ASN A 16 2.16 22.41 -1.22
C ASN A 16 3.44 22.89 -0.52
N TRP A 17 3.57 22.59 0.74
CA TRP A 17 4.73 23.01 1.54
C TRP A 17 5.96 22.09 1.41
N LEU A 18 5.88 20.96 0.71
CA LEU A 18 7.04 20.12 0.46
C LEU A 18 7.84 20.71 -0.69
N ILE A 19 9.01 21.25 -0.39
CA ILE A 19 9.82 22.07 -1.30
C ILE A 19 11.05 21.31 -1.80
N GLU A 20 11.43 20.21 -1.15
CA GLU A 20 12.66 19.48 -1.47
C GLU A 20 12.39 18.29 -2.37
N GLU A 21 13.30 18.02 -3.27
CA GLU A 21 13.26 16.85 -4.15
C GLU A 21 13.53 15.55 -3.40
N THR A 22 14.28 15.60 -2.29
CA THR A 22 14.63 14.41 -1.50
C THR A 22 14.69 14.71 -0.01
N TYR A 23 14.03 13.87 0.79
CA TYR A 23 14.13 13.81 2.24
C TYR A 23 14.87 12.55 2.64
N GLN A 24 16.04 12.69 3.26
CA GLN A 24 16.84 11.56 3.71
C GLN A 24 16.88 11.47 5.22
N GLN A 25 16.76 10.23 5.77
CA GLN A 25 16.92 9.92 7.19
C GLN A 25 16.15 10.87 8.13
N SER A 26 14.97 11.30 7.68
CA SER A 26 14.14 12.26 8.42
C SER A 26 13.06 11.54 9.21
N ASP A 27 12.84 11.97 10.43
CA ASP A 27 11.84 11.42 11.37
C ASP A 27 10.62 12.35 11.45
N PHE A 28 9.47 11.87 10.99
CA PHE A 28 8.19 12.57 11.07
C PHE A 28 7.35 11.97 12.21
N HIS A 29 7.26 12.66 13.32
CA HIS A 29 6.52 12.22 14.50
C HIS A 29 5.26 13.05 14.72
N GLN A 30 4.09 12.44 14.75
CA GLN A 30 2.81 13.11 14.99
C GLN A 30 2.55 14.25 14.01
N CYS A 31 2.99 14.08 12.75
CA CYS A 31 2.82 15.08 11.72
C CYS A 31 1.52 14.87 10.95
N HIS A 32 0.98 15.98 10.44
CA HIS A 32 -0.23 15.99 9.62
C HIS A 32 0.09 16.63 8.26
N PHE A 33 -0.13 15.88 7.19
CA PHE A 33 -0.03 16.36 5.82
C PHE A 33 -1.45 16.48 5.25
N ASN A 34 -1.92 17.68 4.99
CA ASN A 34 -3.28 17.94 4.55
C ASN A 34 -3.28 18.61 3.18
N ASN A 35 -3.99 18.04 2.22
CA ASN A 35 -4.15 18.59 0.87
C ASN A 35 -2.80 18.90 0.19
N ILE A 36 -1.78 18.09 0.47
CA ILE A 36 -0.48 18.22 -0.17
C ILE A 36 -0.54 17.62 -1.56
N THR A 37 -0.06 18.34 -2.55
CA THR A 37 0.21 17.81 -3.89
C THR A 37 1.70 17.89 -4.12
N THR A 38 2.33 16.77 -4.41
CA THR A 38 3.78 16.70 -4.60
C THR A 38 4.09 16.10 -5.96
N GLN A 39 5.19 16.51 -6.56
CA GLN A 39 5.76 15.90 -7.76
C GLN A 39 7.25 15.67 -7.52
N ASP A 40 7.72 14.50 -7.96
CA ASP A 40 9.15 14.14 -7.95
C ASP A 40 9.84 14.15 -6.58
N ILE A 41 9.08 13.92 -5.50
CA ILE A 41 9.64 13.82 -4.15
C ILE A 41 10.07 12.38 -3.86
N VAL A 42 11.23 12.25 -3.23
CA VAL A 42 11.75 10.99 -2.71
C VAL A 42 11.93 11.09 -1.20
N PHE A 43 11.41 10.10 -0.49
CA PHE A 43 11.70 9.87 0.93
C PHE A 43 12.62 8.66 1.02
N GLU A 44 13.86 8.85 1.48
CA GLU A 44 14.86 7.79 1.65
C GLU A 44 15.12 7.54 3.12
N HIS A 45 14.97 6.28 3.57
CA HIS A 45 15.22 5.87 4.96
C HIS A 45 14.51 6.72 6.01
N CYS A 46 13.34 7.27 5.66
CA CYS A 46 12.54 8.11 6.56
C CYS A 46 11.71 7.25 7.52
N TYR A 47 11.45 7.81 8.71
CA TYR A 47 10.57 7.21 9.69
C TYR A 47 9.33 8.07 9.94
N PHE A 48 8.17 7.50 9.69
CA PHE A 48 6.87 8.13 9.95
C PHE A 48 6.20 7.44 11.15
N TYR A 49 5.99 8.18 12.22
CA TYR A 49 5.37 7.68 13.44
C TYR A 49 4.15 8.51 13.84
N GLN A 50 3.01 7.88 14.02
CA GLN A 50 1.73 8.54 14.35
C GLN A 50 1.41 9.70 13.40
N THR A 51 1.73 9.55 12.14
CA THR A 51 1.61 10.57 11.10
C THR A 51 0.37 10.31 10.25
N MET A 52 -0.29 11.38 9.81
CA MET A 52 -1.47 11.31 8.96
C MET A 52 -1.25 12.06 7.65
N PHE A 53 -1.66 11.41 6.55
CA PHE A 53 -1.78 12.01 5.23
C PHE A 53 -3.26 12.08 4.87
N ASN A 54 -3.81 13.29 4.74
CA ASN A 54 -5.22 13.51 4.45
C ASN A 54 -5.39 14.23 3.11
N GLN A 55 -6.12 13.61 2.18
CA GLN A 55 -6.46 14.19 0.87
C GLN A 55 -5.23 14.63 0.06
N CYS A 56 -4.10 13.93 0.25
CA CYS A 56 -2.86 14.24 -0.45
C CYS A 56 -2.82 13.57 -1.83
N ASP A 57 -2.23 14.27 -2.80
CA ASP A 57 -1.81 13.68 -4.06
C ASP A 57 -0.33 13.34 -3.97
N LEU A 58 -0.04 12.08 -3.71
CA LEU A 58 1.29 11.50 -3.56
C LEU A 58 1.60 10.57 -4.75
N SER A 59 1.02 10.86 -5.92
CA SER A 59 1.22 10.04 -7.11
C SER A 59 2.68 10.07 -7.55
N ASN A 60 3.20 8.89 -7.92
CA ASN A 60 4.58 8.67 -8.35
C ASN A 60 5.68 9.02 -7.32
N ILE A 61 5.30 9.20 -6.05
CA ILE A 61 6.28 9.42 -4.99
C ILE A 61 7.02 8.13 -4.67
N LYS A 62 8.30 8.25 -4.36
CA LYS A 62 9.14 7.16 -3.90
C LYS A 62 9.37 7.24 -2.39
N PHE A 63 9.02 6.13 -1.69
CA PHE A 63 9.31 5.91 -0.28
C PHE A 63 10.32 4.78 -0.15
N ASP A 64 11.59 5.10 -0.36
CA ASP A 64 12.67 4.12 -0.40
C ASP A 64 13.11 3.70 1.01
N ASN A 65 12.98 2.41 1.32
CA ASN A 65 13.35 1.86 2.63
C ASN A 65 12.78 2.66 3.83
N CYS A 66 11.55 3.14 3.70
CA CYS A 66 10.90 3.91 4.76
C CYS A 66 10.23 3.00 5.80
N MET A 67 10.11 3.51 7.02
CA MET A 67 9.38 2.86 8.10
C MET A 67 8.13 3.67 8.46
N PHE A 68 6.97 3.01 8.43
CA PHE A 68 5.68 3.60 8.80
C PHE A 68 5.13 2.87 10.01
N ARG A 69 4.92 3.59 11.10
CA ARG A 69 4.33 3.03 12.31
C ARG A 69 3.18 3.88 12.81
N GLN A 70 1.99 3.29 12.94
CA GLN A 70 0.76 3.97 13.33
C GLN A 70 0.44 5.15 12.40
N VAL A 71 0.60 4.92 11.08
CA VAL A 71 0.37 5.94 10.05
C VAL A 71 -0.98 5.72 9.38
N GLN A 72 -1.62 6.80 8.97
CA GLN A 72 -2.86 6.74 8.22
C GLN A 72 -2.74 7.55 6.91
N PHE A 73 -3.19 6.93 5.82
CA PHE A 73 -3.42 7.57 4.54
C PHE A 73 -4.93 7.63 4.32
N ASN A 74 -5.52 8.81 4.32
CA ASN A 74 -6.95 9.01 4.19
C ASN A 74 -7.28 9.79 2.91
N ASN A 75 -8.07 9.20 2.02
CA ASN A 75 -8.47 9.80 0.74
C ASN A 75 -7.29 10.28 -0.11
N CYS A 76 -6.17 9.56 -0.08
CA CYS A 76 -4.97 9.93 -0.82
C CYS A 76 -4.96 9.32 -2.21
N LYS A 77 -4.35 10.04 -3.16
CA LYS A 77 -3.93 9.48 -4.44
C LYS A 77 -2.49 8.99 -4.30
N LEU A 78 -2.32 7.71 -4.56
CA LEU A 78 -1.06 6.99 -4.49
C LEU A 78 -0.78 6.26 -5.81
N LEU A 79 -1.20 6.86 -6.93
CA LEU A 79 -1.03 6.26 -8.26
C LEU A 79 0.45 6.13 -8.59
N GLY A 80 0.91 4.91 -8.87
CA GLY A 80 2.32 4.66 -9.19
C GLY A 80 3.31 4.96 -8.07
N SER A 81 2.85 5.20 -6.84
CA SER A 81 3.75 5.42 -5.70
C SER A 81 4.55 4.17 -5.39
N ASP A 82 5.82 4.33 -5.08
CA ASP A 82 6.73 3.24 -4.77
C ASP A 82 7.01 3.15 -3.28
N PHE A 83 6.50 2.08 -2.65
CA PHE A 83 6.75 1.74 -1.25
C PHE A 83 7.66 0.51 -1.09
N SER A 84 8.32 0.10 -2.17
CA SER A 84 9.12 -1.12 -2.14
C SER A 84 10.17 -1.09 -1.02
N GLU A 85 10.43 -2.29 -0.45
CA GLU A 85 11.36 -2.50 0.67
C GLU A 85 11.01 -1.79 1.99
N SER A 86 9.90 -1.04 2.03
CA SER A 86 9.44 -0.34 3.23
C SER A 86 8.78 -1.29 4.26
N SER A 87 8.61 -0.82 5.48
CA SER A 87 7.92 -1.57 6.53
C SER A 87 6.72 -0.81 7.09
N PHE A 88 5.61 -1.55 7.28
CA PHE A 88 4.37 -1.03 7.82
C PHE A 88 4.03 -1.76 9.12
N ASP A 89 3.89 -1.03 10.21
CA ASP A 89 3.42 -1.51 11.52
C ASP A 89 2.20 -0.68 11.95
N GLN A 90 1.01 -1.28 11.95
CA GLN A 90 -0.26 -0.62 12.27
C GLN A 90 -0.57 0.55 11.32
N VAL A 91 -0.44 0.32 10.00
CA VAL A 91 -0.71 1.33 8.97
C VAL A 91 -2.11 1.12 8.40
N ILE A 92 -2.81 2.22 8.14
CA ILE A 92 -4.15 2.20 7.57
C ILE A 92 -4.17 3.03 6.27
N PHE A 93 -4.67 2.41 5.22
CA PHE A 93 -5.02 3.08 3.97
C PHE A 93 -6.56 3.10 3.86
N ASN A 94 -7.16 4.27 3.95
CA ASN A 94 -8.61 4.48 3.83
C ASN A 94 -8.94 5.25 2.56
N ASP A 95 -9.83 4.71 1.75
CA ASP A 95 -10.37 5.39 0.55
C ASP A 95 -9.27 5.91 -0.38
N CYS A 96 -8.16 5.15 -0.51
CA CYS A 96 -7.00 5.55 -1.32
C CYS A 96 -7.06 4.99 -2.73
N LEU A 97 -6.54 5.76 -3.69
CA LEU A 97 -6.33 5.33 -5.06
C LEU A 97 -4.88 4.86 -5.22
N CYS A 98 -4.65 3.54 -5.17
CA CYS A 98 -3.33 2.92 -5.21
C CYS A 98 -3.07 2.19 -6.55
N HIS A 99 -3.66 2.65 -7.64
CA HIS A 99 -3.44 2.09 -8.98
C HIS A 99 -1.95 2.09 -9.32
N PHE A 100 -1.40 0.96 -9.77
CA PHE A 100 0.01 0.79 -10.09
C PHE A 100 0.98 1.03 -8.91
N ALA A 101 0.49 1.16 -7.68
CA ALA A 101 1.38 1.34 -6.54
C ALA A 101 2.24 0.09 -6.31
N ASN A 102 3.51 0.29 -6.00
CA ASN A 102 4.46 -0.77 -5.75
C ASN A 102 4.65 -0.99 -4.24
N PHE A 103 4.20 -2.15 -3.75
CA PHE A 103 4.38 -2.62 -2.37
C PHE A 103 5.31 -3.84 -2.31
N SER A 104 6.13 -4.08 -3.34
CA SER A 104 7.02 -5.24 -3.38
C SER A 104 8.02 -5.23 -2.23
N PHE A 105 8.35 -6.42 -1.73
CA PHE A 105 9.32 -6.61 -0.63
C PHE A 105 8.97 -5.88 0.67
N THR A 106 7.72 -5.39 0.81
CA THR A 106 7.30 -4.73 2.06
C THR A 106 7.09 -5.74 3.18
N ARG A 107 7.26 -5.27 4.41
CA ARG A 107 6.94 -6.02 5.62
C ARG A 107 5.71 -5.42 6.28
N ASN A 108 4.58 -6.08 6.11
CA ASN A 108 3.30 -5.62 6.66
C ASN A 108 2.98 -6.32 7.98
N LYS A 109 2.72 -5.53 9.00
CA LYS A 109 2.23 -6.00 10.30
C LYS A 109 1.02 -5.16 10.72
N GLU A 110 -0.13 -5.84 10.91
CA GLU A 110 -1.39 -5.19 11.29
C GLU A 110 -1.79 -4.03 10.37
N THR A 111 -1.53 -4.19 9.06
CA THR A 111 -1.85 -3.21 8.02
C THR A 111 -3.28 -3.41 7.52
N LEU A 112 -4.02 -2.33 7.33
CA LEU A 112 -5.38 -2.35 6.79
C LEU A 112 -5.46 -1.53 5.49
N PHE A 113 -5.94 -2.17 4.44
CA PHE A 113 -6.43 -1.48 3.24
C PHE A 113 -7.95 -1.52 3.26
N ASN A 114 -8.61 -0.37 3.36
CA ASN A 114 -10.04 -0.22 3.49
C ASN A 114 -10.60 0.67 2.39
N ARG A 115 -11.48 0.13 1.55
CA ARG A 115 -12.08 0.79 0.39
C ARG A 115 -11.06 1.43 -0.57
N CYS A 116 -9.92 0.73 -0.77
CA CYS A 116 -8.87 1.20 -1.67
C CYS A 116 -9.03 0.60 -3.07
N ASP A 117 -8.65 1.37 -4.09
CA ASP A 117 -8.43 0.83 -5.42
C ASP A 117 -6.96 0.39 -5.55
N LEU A 118 -6.75 -0.92 -5.49
CA LEU A 118 -5.46 -1.58 -5.59
C LEU A 118 -5.25 -2.20 -6.98
N SER A 119 -6.03 -1.81 -7.99
CA SER A 119 -5.93 -2.38 -9.33
C SER A 119 -4.51 -2.15 -9.88
N GLN A 120 -3.92 -3.21 -10.41
CA GLN A 120 -2.55 -3.25 -10.92
C GLN A 120 -1.46 -2.89 -9.88
N ALA A 121 -1.80 -2.86 -8.60
CA ALA A 121 -0.81 -2.74 -7.54
C ALA A 121 0.02 -4.02 -7.40
N ILE A 122 1.26 -3.90 -6.97
CA ILE A 122 2.22 -5.00 -6.90
C ILE A 122 2.58 -5.27 -5.43
N PHE A 123 2.28 -6.50 -4.97
CA PHE A 123 2.63 -7.00 -3.64
C PHE A 123 3.62 -8.16 -3.71
N GLN A 124 4.49 -8.16 -4.71
CA GLN A 124 5.45 -9.24 -4.90
C GLN A 124 6.40 -9.37 -3.70
N ASP A 125 6.69 -10.62 -3.28
CA ASP A 125 7.60 -10.92 -2.16
C ASP A 125 7.29 -10.18 -0.85
N THR A 126 6.00 -9.83 -0.65
CA THR A 126 5.51 -9.10 0.53
C THR A 126 5.17 -10.04 1.67
N THR A 127 5.58 -9.70 2.90
CA THR A 127 5.12 -10.41 4.09
C THR A 127 3.88 -9.76 4.68
N MET A 128 2.85 -10.58 4.99
CA MET A 128 1.53 -10.10 5.43
C MET A 128 1.14 -10.69 6.80
N ASN A 129 1.61 -10.08 7.87
CA ASN A 129 1.24 -10.50 9.22
C ASN A 129 0.03 -9.72 9.72
N LYS A 130 -1.13 -10.37 9.84
CA LYS A 130 -2.42 -9.76 10.19
C LYS A 130 -2.82 -8.60 9.27
N THR A 131 -2.38 -8.63 8.02
CA THR A 131 -2.82 -7.68 7.00
C THR A 131 -4.28 -7.95 6.64
N LYS A 132 -5.05 -6.90 6.44
CA LYS A 132 -6.47 -6.97 6.09
C LYS A 132 -6.76 -6.14 4.86
N TYR A 133 -7.64 -6.70 4.02
CA TYR A 133 -8.21 -6.01 2.87
C TYR A 133 -9.73 -5.98 3.03
N LYS A 134 -10.33 -4.81 2.99
CA LYS A 134 -11.75 -4.65 3.19
C LYS A 134 -12.35 -3.77 2.10
N GLU A 135 -13.35 -4.29 1.40
CA GLU A 135 -14.07 -3.57 0.34
C GLU A 135 -13.13 -2.95 -0.72
N CYS A 136 -11.97 -3.60 -0.98
CA CYS A 136 -11.00 -3.12 -1.96
C CYS A 136 -11.34 -3.59 -3.37
N ARG A 137 -10.90 -2.82 -4.35
CA ARG A 137 -10.89 -3.19 -5.76
C ARG A 137 -9.51 -3.72 -6.12
N MET A 138 -9.44 -4.96 -6.64
CA MET A 138 -8.19 -5.69 -6.92
C MET A 138 -8.25 -6.31 -8.32
N ILE A 139 -8.18 -5.47 -9.35
CA ILE A 139 -8.14 -5.92 -10.75
C ILE A 139 -6.69 -6.00 -11.19
N GLN A 140 -6.25 -7.17 -11.67
CA GLN A 140 -4.88 -7.41 -12.09
C GLN A 140 -3.85 -7.07 -11.00
N THR A 141 -4.22 -7.18 -9.73
CA THR A 141 -3.29 -6.99 -8.60
C THR A 141 -2.36 -8.20 -8.51
N SER A 142 -1.07 -7.95 -8.35
CA SER A 142 -0.06 -9.02 -8.26
C SER A 142 0.28 -9.35 -6.82
N PHE A 143 0.19 -10.64 -6.46
CA PHE A 143 0.59 -11.23 -5.18
C PHE A 143 1.63 -12.34 -5.39
N LEU A 144 2.48 -12.23 -6.42
CA LEU A 144 3.52 -13.22 -6.67
C LEU A 144 4.46 -13.33 -5.47
N HIS A 145 4.68 -14.57 -4.99
CA HIS A 145 5.49 -14.89 -3.81
C HIS A 145 5.06 -14.19 -2.51
N ALA A 146 3.78 -13.77 -2.44
CA ALA A 146 3.17 -13.17 -1.25
C ALA A 146 2.07 -14.10 -0.72
N PRO A 147 2.34 -14.97 0.26
CA PRO A 147 1.39 -15.96 0.73
C PRO A 147 0.13 -15.33 1.32
N LEU A 148 -1.04 -15.68 0.76
CA LEU A 148 -2.36 -15.18 1.17
C LEU A 148 -3.03 -16.07 2.24
N LYS A 149 -2.29 -16.92 2.91
CA LYS A 149 -2.84 -17.80 3.94
C LYS A 149 -3.52 -17.02 5.06
N ASN A 150 -4.79 -17.32 5.31
CA ASN A 150 -5.67 -16.64 6.28
C ASN A 150 -5.95 -15.15 5.96
N ILE A 151 -5.65 -14.69 4.76
CA ILE A 151 -6.08 -13.38 4.26
C ILE A 151 -7.52 -13.51 3.76
N ASP A 152 -8.40 -12.69 4.28
CA ASP A 152 -9.80 -12.63 3.88
C ASP A 152 -9.98 -11.56 2.80
N LEU A 153 -10.34 -12.01 1.59
CA LEU A 153 -10.62 -11.18 0.43
C LEU A 153 -12.12 -11.21 0.05
N SER A 154 -12.97 -11.84 0.87
CA SER A 154 -14.38 -12.09 0.54
C SER A 154 -15.20 -10.82 0.27
N THR A 155 -14.78 -9.68 0.82
CA THR A 155 -15.46 -8.38 0.62
C THR A 155 -14.89 -7.57 -0.55
N CYS A 156 -13.85 -8.07 -1.21
CA CYS A 156 -13.13 -7.35 -2.26
C CYS A 156 -13.68 -7.68 -3.66
N LEU A 157 -13.57 -6.73 -4.58
CA LEU A 157 -13.79 -7.00 -6.00
C LEU A 157 -12.49 -7.51 -6.62
N ILE A 158 -12.46 -8.78 -6.99
CA ILE A 158 -11.27 -9.47 -7.49
C ILE A 158 -11.47 -9.87 -8.94
N GLU A 159 -10.53 -9.49 -9.80
CA GLU A 159 -10.52 -9.88 -11.19
C GLU A 159 -9.07 -10.04 -11.69
N ALA A 160 -8.78 -11.17 -12.35
CA ALA A 160 -7.49 -11.43 -13.00
C ALA A 160 -6.26 -11.14 -12.12
N ILE A 161 -6.31 -11.50 -10.82
CA ILE A 161 -5.14 -11.36 -9.95
C ILE A 161 -4.00 -12.25 -10.43
N GLU A 162 -2.77 -11.85 -10.13
CA GLU A 162 -1.56 -12.63 -10.38
C GLU A 162 -1.04 -13.19 -9.05
N ALA A 163 -0.92 -14.52 -8.98
CA ALA A 163 -0.34 -15.22 -7.84
C ALA A 163 0.15 -16.59 -8.29
N ALA A 164 1.13 -17.16 -7.63
CA ALA A 164 1.46 -18.56 -7.85
C ALA A 164 0.45 -19.46 -7.11
N PRO A 165 0.18 -20.68 -7.59
CA PRO A 165 -0.80 -21.59 -6.97
C PRO A 165 -0.56 -21.84 -5.48
N GLN A 166 0.68 -21.86 -5.03
CA GLN A 166 1.03 -22.03 -3.62
C GLN A 166 0.71 -20.78 -2.77
N ASP A 167 0.72 -19.59 -3.36
CA ASP A 167 0.51 -18.33 -2.63
C ASP A 167 -0.96 -18.17 -2.22
N VAL A 168 -1.90 -18.73 -3.00
CA VAL A 168 -3.34 -18.69 -2.71
C VAL A 168 -3.81 -19.78 -1.74
N ASN A 169 -2.92 -20.63 -1.26
CA ASN A 169 -3.29 -21.72 -0.35
C ASN A 169 -3.78 -21.16 1.00
N GLY A 170 -5.06 -21.41 1.31
CA GLY A 170 -5.71 -20.96 2.54
C GLY A 170 -6.16 -19.49 2.52
N VAL A 171 -6.25 -18.86 1.35
CA VAL A 171 -6.97 -17.58 1.17
C VAL A 171 -8.47 -17.78 1.45
N ILE A 172 -9.13 -16.77 2.01
CA ILE A 172 -10.56 -16.78 2.26
C ILE A 172 -11.23 -15.89 1.21
N ILE A 173 -12.21 -16.46 0.49
CA ILE A 173 -12.93 -15.79 -0.60
C ILE A 173 -14.44 -16.03 -0.49
N ASP A 174 -15.23 -15.21 -1.17
CA ASP A 174 -16.64 -15.47 -1.40
C ASP A 174 -16.82 -16.49 -2.54
N GLU A 175 -17.92 -17.23 -2.55
CA GLU A 175 -18.24 -18.24 -3.58
C GLU A 175 -18.20 -17.65 -5.00
N MET A 176 -18.72 -16.43 -5.17
CA MET A 176 -18.77 -15.75 -6.46
C MET A 176 -17.39 -15.35 -7.00
N GLN A 177 -16.38 -15.31 -6.14
CA GLN A 177 -15.00 -14.98 -6.51
C GLN A 177 -14.21 -16.20 -7.01
N SER A 178 -14.75 -17.41 -6.91
CA SER A 178 -14.04 -18.65 -7.24
C SER A 178 -13.47 -18.65 -8.66
N SER A 179 -14.17 -18.09 -9.65
CA SER A 179 -13.71 -17.97 -11.03
C SER A 179 -12.44 -17.14 -11.19
N ALA A 180 -12.24 -16.12 -10.34
CA ALA A 180 -11.06 -15.28 -10.37
C ALA A 180 -9.77 -16.02 -9.94
N PHE A 181 -9.90 -17.17 -9.26
CA PHE A 181 -8.78 -17.98 -8.79
C PHE A 181 -8.53 -19.24 -9.64
N ILE A 182 -9.55 -19.72 -10.37
CA ILE A 182 -9.44 -20.97 -11.14
C ILE A 182 -8.34 -20.90 -12.21
N HIS A 183 -8.14 -19.76 -12.84
CA HIS A 183 -7.11 -19.61 -13.87
C HIS A 183 -5.68 -19.81 -13.30
N LEU A 184 -5.46 -19.50 -12.02
CA LEU A 184 -4.16 -19.70 -11.36
C LEU A 184 -3.79 -21.20 -11.24
N LEU A 185 -4.80 -22.07 -11.26
CA LEU A 185 -4.65 -23.52 -11.13
C LEU A 185 -4.54 -24.23 -12.49
N ASN A 186 -4.47 -23.51 -13.61
CA ASN A 186 -4.48 -24.06 -14.97
C ASN A 186 -5.69 -24.98 -15.26
N ILE A 187 -6.82 -24.78 -14.59
CA ILE A 187 -8.05 -25.55 -14.77
C ILE A 187 -8.79 -24.99 -15.98
N LYS A 188 -9.23 -25.89 -16.88
CA LYS A 188 -10.07 -25.53 -18.02
C LYS A 188 -11.52 -25.79 -17.67
N ILE A 189 -12.37 -24.76 -17.71
CA ILE A 189 -13.81 -24.90 -17.57
C ILE A 189 -14.41 -25.19 -18.94
N LYS A 190 -15.16 -26.30 -19.07
CA LYS A 190 -15.86 -26.63 -20.30
C LYS A 190 -17.23 -25.95 -20.31
N GLY A 191 -17.45 -25.05 -21.24
CA GLY A 191 -18.77 -24.42 -21.45
C GLY A 191 -18.88 -22.97 -20.93
N ALA A 192 -17.74 -22.29 -20.72
CA ALA A 192 -17.73 -20.84 -20.55
C ALA A 192 -17.60 -20.14 -21.90
#